data_d7b7ff5f2c1a00deee52e0833cea4303
#
_entry.id   d7b7ff5f2c1a00deee52e0833cea4303
#
_cell.length_a   1.000
_cell.length_b   1.000
_cell.length_c   1.000
_cell.angle_alpha   90.00
_cell.angle_beta   90.00
_cell.angle_gamma   90.00
#
_symmetry.space_group_name_H-M   'P 1'
#
loop_
_entity.id
_entity.type
_entity.pdbx_description
1 polymer ?
#
loop_
_entity_poly.entity_id
_entity_poly.type
_entity_poly.pdbx_seq_one_letter_code
_entity_poly.pdbx_strand_id
1 'polypeptide(L)'
;MNQFITASLEVNSITKSFGRGAVALNKTDLKVSPGEMVALIGASGSGKSTLLRHVAGFLAADSGSGSIQVGSHTIQSNGRIDSQIRKMRADIGFIFQQFNLVGRMNVLTNVLTGMLPRVPLWRSLLGLFTLEEKQEAYEALKVIGIENLAYQRASTLSGGQQQRVAIARCLVQKAKIILADEPIASLDPESARTVMEILAKINRDHGITVLVSLHQVQFARRYCPRTIALRLGAVIYDGSSEDLTPQHLRTLYGASVEELLDGTEAVDFVSG
;
A
#
# COMPACT_ATOMS: atom_id res chain seq x y z
N MET A 1 -22.61 -10.69 6.56
CA MET A 1 -21.50 -10.02 5.88
C MET A 1 -21.17 -8.77 6.68
N ASN A 2 -20.06 -8.77 7.44
CA ASN A 2 -19.59 -7.53 8.07
C ASN A 2 -19.08 -6.62 6.96
N GLN A 3 -19.79 -5.53 6.68
CA GLN A 3 -19.29 -4.47 5.80
C GLN A 3 -18.03 -3.87 6.44
N PHE A 4 -16.90 -3.99 5.76
CA PHE A 4 -15.71 -3.24 6.12
C PHE A 4 -16.05 -1.75 5.97
N ILE A 5 -15.79 -0.95 7.00
CA ILE A 5 -15.93 0.50 6.93
C ILE A 5 -14.72 0.99 6.11
N THR A 6 -14.99 1.65 4.98
CA THR A 6 -13.95 2.18 4.10
C THR A 6 -13.56 3.60 4.52
N ALA A 7 -12.36 4.04 4.17
CA ALA A 7 -11.89 5.39 4.46
C ALA A 7 -11.49 6.11 3.16
N SER A 8 -11.86 7.40 3.05
CA SER A 8 -11.27 8.32 2.08
C SER A 8 -9.86 8.70 2.47
N LEU A 9 -9.08 9.18 1.51
CA LEU A 9 -7.80 9.83 1.74
C LEU A 9 -7.85 11.23 1.12
N GLU A 10 -7.47 12.24 1.90
CA GLU A 10 -7.26 13.60 1.39
C GLU A 10 -5.89 14.10 1.83
N VAL A 11 -5.11 14.54 0.86
CA VAL A 11 -3.80 15.16 1.05
C VAL A 11 -3.90 16.56 0.47
N ASN A 12 -3.67 17.56 1.30
CA ASN A 12 -3.80 18.97 0.94
C ASN A 12 -2.47 19.68 1.14
N SER A 13 -1.86 20.11 0.03
CA SER A 13 -0.67 20.97 -0.03
C SER A 13 0.50 20.51 0.86
N ILE A 14 0.86 19.22 0.78
CA ILE A 14 1.95 18.64 1.57
C ILE A 14 3.29 18.93 0.90
N THR A 15 4.21 19.49 1.68
CA THR A 15 5.61 19.72 1.28
C THR A 15 6.54 18.95 2.21
N LYS A 16 7.57 18.33 1.63
CA LYS A 16 8.65 17.67 2.37
C LYS A 16 9.97 17.82 1.68
N SER A 17 10.92 18.36 2.44
CA SER A 17 12.31 18.47 2.04
C SER A 17 13.21 17.65 2.97
N PHE A 18 14.28 17.07 2.41
CA PHE A 18 15.30 16.34 3.15
C PHE A 18 16.68 16.99 2.97
N GLY A 19 17.45 17.03 4.06
CA GLY A 19 18.85 17.45 4.04
C GLY A 19 19.07 18.82 3.38
N ARG A 20 20.00 18.89 2.42
CA ARG A 20 20.41 20.13 1.74
C ARG A 20 19.41 20.62 0.67
N GLY A 21 18.10 20.52 0.91
CA GLY A 21 17.07 21.07 0.04
C GLY A 21 16.53 20.12 -1.03
N ALA A 22 16.78 18.80 -0.92
CA ALA A 22 16.15 17.83 -1.81
C ALA A 22 14.64 17.76 -1.51
N VAL A 23 13.82 18.33 -2.39
CA VAL A 23 12.36 18.36 -2.27
C VAL A 23 11.79 17.01 -2.71
N ALA A 24 11.19 16.28 -1.75
CA ALA A 24 10.57 14.99 -2.01
C ALA A 24 9.05 15.10 -2.27
N LEU A 25 8.37 16.07 -1.64
CA LEU A 25 6.98 16.45 -1.91
C LEU A 25 6.90 17.96 -2.07
N ASN A 26 6.21 18.43 -3.09
CA ASN A 26 6.10 19.84 -3.44
C ASN A 26 4.65 20.25 -3.60
N LYS A 27 4.03 20.76 -2.52
CA LYS A 27 2.62 21.13 -2.46
C LYS A 27 1.74 20.05 -3.09
N THR A 28 1.96 18.81 -2.65
CA THR A 28 1.27 17.64 -3.20
C THR A 28 -0.18 17.64 -2.72
N ASP A 29 -1.11 17.58 -3.67
CA ASP A 29 -2.54 17.44 -3.45
C ASP A 29 -3.01 16.13 -4.08
N LEU A 30 -3.83 15.36 -3.37
CA LEU A 30 -4.56 14.22 -3.94
C LEU A 30 -5.75 13.86 -3.08
N LYS A 31 -6.74 13.23 -3.71
CA LYS A 31 -7.92 12.71 -3.04
C LYS A 31 -8.21 11.31 -3.57
N VAL A 32 -8.49 10.37 -2.64
CA VAL A 32 -8.93 9.00 -2.97
C VAL A 32 -10.27 8.76 -2.29
N SER A 33 -11.26 8.31 -3.06
CA SER A 33 -12.59 8.03 -2.57
C SER A 33 -12.64 6.72 -1.77
N PRO A 34 -13.60 6.55 -0.84
CA PRO A 34 -13.77 5.28 -0.15
C PRO A 34 -14.01 4.12 -1.13
N GLY A 35 -13.29 3.02 -0.94
CA GLY A 35 -13.40 1.82 -1.78
C GLY A 35 -12.71 1.91 -3.14
N GLU A 36 -12.03 3.00 -3.43
CA GLU A 36 -11.29 3.17 -4.68
C GLU A 36 -9.96 2.42 -4.65
N MET A 37 -9.57 1.82 -5.79
CA MET A 37 -8.23 1.26 -5.99
C MET A 37 -7.45 2.15 -6.96
N VAL A 38 -6.39 2.78 -6.46
CA VAL A 38 -5.62 3.80 -7.17
C VAL A 38 -4.15 3.39 -7.27
N ALA A 39 -3.58 3.47 -8.47
CA ALA A 39 -2.15 3.35 -8.68
C ALA A 39 -1.44 4.69 -8.47
N LEU A 40 -0.32 4.68 -7.78
CA LEU A 40 0.59 5.80 -7.63
C LEU A 40 1.86 5.50 -8.42
N ILE A 41 2.05 6.16 -9.57
CA ILE A 41 3.19 5.90 -10.47
C ILE A 41 4.17 7.10 -10.51
N GLY A 42 5.35 6.86 -11.03
CA GLY A 42 6.40 7.87 -11.21
C GLY A 42 7.80 7.27 -11.12
N ALA A 43 8.78 7.97 -11.63
CA ALA A 43 10.18 7.55 -11.60
C ALA A 43 10.69 7.32 -10.15
N SER A 44 11.82 6.63 -10.03
CA SER A 44 12.53 6.54 -8.74
C SER A 44 12.83 7.95 -8.21
N GLY A 45 12.59 8.17 -6.91
CA GLY A 45 12.78 9.50 -6.31
C GLY A 45 11.64 10.51 -6.57
N SER A 46 10.55 10.14 -7.26
CA SER A 46 9.43 11.06 -7.51
C SER A 46 8.61 11.44 -6.27
N GLY A 47 8.81 10.76 -5.13
CA GLY A 47 8.13 11.06 -3.87
C GLY A 47 7.07 10.04 -3.44
N LYS A 48 6.81 8.96 -4.20
CA LYS A 48 5.75 7.96 -3.90
C LYS A 48 5.84 7.37 -2.49
N SER A 49 6.95 6.75 -2.16
CA SER A 49 7.16 6.15 -0.82
C SER A 49 7.14 7.19 0.29
N THR A 50 7.65 8.41 0.01
CA THR A 50 7.60 9.54 0.94
C THR A 50 6.14 9.91 1.22
N LEU A 51 5.31 10.04 0.19
CA LEU A 51 3.88 10.33 0.32
C LEU A 51 3.15 9.26 1.13
N LEU A 52 3.31 7.99 0.79
CA LEU A 52 2.68 6.88 1.54
C LEU A 52 3.07 6.89 3.03
N ARG A 53 4.34 7.15 3.33
CA ARG A 53 4.82 7.27 4.73
C ARG A 53 4.25 8.47 5.46
N HIS A 54 3.98 9.59 4.76
CA HIS A 54 3.28 10.75 5.35
C HIS A 54 1.82 10.42 5.63
N VAL A 55 1.14 9.74 4.72
CA VAL A 55 -0.26 9.28 4.90
C VAL A 55 -0.36 8.32 6.10
N ALA A 56 0.60 7.41 6.26
CA ALA A 56 0.65 6.52 7.42
C ALA A 56 1.10 7.21 8.72
N GLY A 57 1.46 8.51 8.68
CA GLY A 57 1.98 9.24 9.83
C GLY A 57 3.34 8.74 10.31
N PHE A 58 4.14 8.07 9.46
CA PHE A 58 5.52 7.67 9.80
C PHE A 58 6.51 8.82 9.64
N LEU A 59 6.16 9.81 8.82
CA LEU A 59 6.95 11.01 8.59
C LEU A 59 6.08 12.25 8.79
N ALA A 60 6.65 13.27 9.43
CA ALA A 60 6.04 14.59 9.52
C ALA A 60 6.42 15.43 8.28
N ALA A 61 5.44 16.15 7.73
CA ALA A 61 5.64 17.15 6.69
C ALA A 61 6.46 18.33 7.21
N ASP A 62 6.90 19.20 6.33
CA ASP A 62 7.60 20.41 6.72
C ASP A 62 6.64 21.38 7.46
N SER A 63 7.18 22.21 8.34
CA SER A 63 6.41 23.23 9.05
C SER A 63 5.74 24.18 8.06
N GLY A 64 4.50 24.53 8.29
CA GLY A 64 3.71 25.36 7.37
C GLY A 64 3.06 24.57 6.21
N SER A 65 3.28 23.25 6.13
CA SER A 65 2.57 22.39 5.17
C SER A 65 1.10 22.25 5.52
N GLY A 66 0.29 21.84 4.53
CA GLY A 66 -1.13 21.60 4.70
C GLY A 66 -1.47 20.43 5.61
N SER A 67 -2.38 19.55 5.20
CA SER A 67 -2.91 18.47 6.05
C SER A 67 -3.08 17.16 5.31
N ILE A 68 -3.11 16.07 6.07
CA ILE A 68 -3.49 14.72 5.58
C ILE A 68 -4.63 14.22 6.45
N GLN A 69 -5.69 13.73 5.80
CA GLN A 69 -6.86 13.14 6.45
C GLN A 69 -7.11 11.73 5.89
N VAL A 70 -7.44 10.80 6.78
CA VAL A 70 -7.88 9.45 6.43
C VAL A 70 -9.24 9.21 7.11
N GLY A 71 -10.29 9.11 6.31
CA GLY A 71 -11.67 9.10 6.79
C GLY A 71 -11.97 10.37 7.59
N SER A 72 -12.40 10.21 8.83
CA SER A 72 -12.67 11.33 9.76
C SER A 72 -11.43 11.79 10.56
N HIS A 73 -10.27 11.17 10.37
CA HIS A 73 -9.08 11.43 11.19
C HIS A 73 -8.06 12.30 10.47
N THR A 74 -7.66 13.39 11.10
CA THR A 74 -6.51 14.19 10.66
C THR A 74 -5.22 13.51 11.12
N ILE A 75 -4.47 12.92 10.19
CA ILE A 75 -3.21 12.22 10.47
C ILE A 75 -2.10 13.22 10.85
N GLN A 76 -2.03 14.30 10.11
CA GLN A 76 -1.11 15.41 10.38
C GLN A 76 -1.62 16.72 9.78
N SER A 77 -1.23 17.83 10.36
CA SER A 77 -1.51 19.17 9.90
C SER A 77 -0.40 20.13 10.28
N ASN A 78 -0.07 21.06 9.40
CA ASN A 78 0.95 22.10 9.63
C ASN A 78 2.32 21.51 10.07
N GLY A 79 2.71 20.37 9.49
CA GLY A 79 3.97 19.69 9.80
C GLY A 79 3.99 18.93 11.12
N ARG A 80 2.83 18.74 11.79
CA ARG A 80 2.73 18.02 13.06
C ARG A 80 1.82 16.81 12.91
N ILE A 81 2.35 15.64 13.28
CA ILE A 81 1.58 14.39 13.36
C ILE A 81 0.68 14.46 14.60
N ASP A 82 -0.56 13.98 14.45
CA ASP A 82 -1.52 13.93 15.54
C ASP A 82 -1.01 13.06 16.70
N SER A 83 -1.26 13.48 17.94
CA SER A 83 -0.83 12.78 19.15
C SER A 83 -1.50 11.40 19.31
N GLN A 84 -2.68 11.20 18.73
CA GLN A 84 -3.42 9.93 18.74
C GLN A 84 -3.10 9.02 17.54
N ILE A 85 -2.04 9.32 16.78
CA ILE A 85 -1.66 8.59 15.57
C ILE A 85 -1.63 7.06 15.74
N ARG A 86 -1.31 6.54 16.91
CA ARG A 86 -1.33 5.10 17.20
C ARG A 86 -2.71 4.48 17.00
N LYS A 87 -3.78 5.19 17.41
CA LYS A 87 -5.16 4.74 17.22
C LYS A 87 -5.56 4.81 15.75
N MET A 88 -5.18 5.91 15.08
CA MET A 88 -5.50 6.12 13.67
C MET A 88 -4.83 5.10 12.75
N ARG A 89 -3.60 4.67 13.09
CA ARG A 89 -2.90 3.61 12.35
C ARG A 89 -3.61 2.26 12.42
N ALA A 90 -4.51 2.03 13.36
CA ALA A 90 -5.33 0.82 13.36
C ALA A 90 -6.21 0.70 12.10
N ASP A 91 -6.60 1.84 11.52
CA ASP A 91 -7.41 1.90 10.30
C ASP A 91 -6.57 1.87 9.01
N ILE A 92 -5.24 1.99 9.11
CA ILE A 92 -4.31 2.10 7.98
C ILE A 92 -3.44 0.84 7.90
N GLY A 93 -3.71 -0.03 6.95
CA GLY A 93 -2.83 -1.14 6.60
C GLY A 93 -1.65 -0.64 5.78
N PHE A 94 -0.43 -1.04 6.14
CA PHE A 94 0.76 -0.66 5.37
C PHE A 94 1.52 -1.90 4.92
N ILE A 95 1.70 -2.04 3.61
CA ILE A 95 2.46 -3.10 2.97
C ILE A 95 3.77 -2.49 2.49
N PHE A 96 4.88 -2.93 3.07
CA PHE A 96 6.22 -2.44 2.75
C PHE A 96 6.86 -3.23 1.61
N GLN A 97 7.75 -2.61 0.88
CA GLN A 97 8.57 -3.25 -0.14
C GLN A 97 9.40 -4.42 0.44
N GLN A 98 9.89 -4.32 1.66
CA GLN A 98 10.70 -5.34 2.36
C GLN A 98 9.87 -6.24 3.29
N PHE A 99 8.63 -6.53 3.00
CA PHE A 99 7.69 -7.42 3.71
C PHE A 99 7.53 -7.16 5.22
N ASN A 100 8.57 -6.78 5.94
CA ASN A 100 8.63 -6.50 7.38
C ASN A 100 8.01 -7.60 8.24
N LEU A 101 8.34 -8.86 7.94
CA LEU A 101 7.98 -10.02 8.74
C LEU A 101 9.05 -10.34 9.77
N VAL A 102 8.63 -10.88 10.90
CA VAL A 102 9.55 -11.43 11.90
C VAL A 102 9.94 -12.84 11.44
N GLY A 103 11.10 -12.99 10.81
CA GLY A 103 11.52 -14.22 10.15
C GLY A 103 11.57 -15.46 11.06
N ARG A 104 11.86 -15.28 12.36
CA ARG A 104 11.91 -16.36 13.35
C ARG A 104 10.54 -16.87 13.78
N MET A 105 9.48 -16.07 13.61
CA MET A 105 8.11 -16.45 13.91
C MET A 105 7.49 -17.21 12.75
N ASN A 106 6.48 -18.05 13.04
CA ASN A 106 5.69 -18.68 12.00
C ASN A 106 4.74 -17.67 11.33
N VAL A 107 4.16 -18.08 10.21
CA VAL A 107 3.27 -17.27 9.38
C VAL A 107 2.05 -16.81 10.17
N LEU A 108 1.37 -17.73 10.87
CA LEU A 108 0.19 -17.41 11.66
C LEU A 108 0.49 -16.35 12.73
N THR A 109 1.61 -16.48 13.44
CA THR A 109 2.03 -15.50 14.45
C THR A 109 2.32 -14.15 13.81
N ASN A 110 2.95 -14.11 12.63
CA ASN A 110 3.15 -12.86 11.89
C ASN A 110 1.83 -12.21 11.52
N VAL A 111 0.82 -12.96 11.08
CA VAL A 111 -0.52 -12.43 10.78
C VAL A 111 -1.18 -11.89 12.05
N LEU A 112 -1.13 -12.63 13.16
CA LEU A 112 -1.67 -12.21 14.45
C LEU A 112 -1.12 -10.86 14.94
N THR A 113 0.10 -10.46 14.55
CA THR A 113 0.61 -9.12 14.87
C THR A 113 -0.25 -7.99 14.30
N GLY A 114 -1.01 -8.22 13.23
CA GLY A 114 -1.98 -7.26 12.70
C GLY A 114 -3.13 -6.96 13.67
N MET A 115 -3.40 -7.85 14.62
CA MET A 115 -4.46 -7.66 15.62
C MET A 115 -4.03 -6.82 16.83
N LEU A 116 -2.73 -6.52 16.97
CA LEU A 116 -2.20 -5.81 18.15
C LEU A 116 -2.94 -4.50 18.49
N PRO A 117 -3.42 -3.69 17.54
CA PRO A 117 -4.22 -2.51 17.86
C PRO A 117 -5.55 -2.80 18.56
N ARG A 118 -6.09 -4.01 18.42
CA ARG A 118 -7.40 -4.45 18.95
C ARG A 118 -7.29 -5.30 20.21
N VAL A 119 -6.10 -5.83 20.50
CA VAL A 119 -5.85 -6.71 21.65
C VAL A 119 -5.32 -5.88 22.82
N PRO A 120 -5.78 -6.11 24.06
CA PRO A 120 -5.25 -5.44 25.24
C PRO A 120 -3.72 -5.58 25.37
N LEU A 121 -3.06 -4.50 25.79
CA LEU A 121 -1.59 -4.43 25.79
C LEU A 121 -0.92 -5.59 26.54
N TRP A 122 -1.45 -5.97 27.71
CA TRP A 122 -0.90 -7.06 28.52
C TRP A 122 -0.98 -8.43 27.80
N ARG A 123 -2.05 -8.69 27.03
CA ARG A 123 -2.17 -9.91 26.21
C ARG A 123 -1.20 -9.87 25.02
N SER A 124 -1.06 -8.70 24.42
CA SER A 124 -0.13 -8.48 23.31
C SER A 124 1.32 -8.75 23.72
N LEU A 125 1.74 -8.27 24.89
CA LEU A 125 3.09 -8.47 25.45
C LEU A 125 3.37 -9.95 25.75
N LEU A 126 2.37 -10.70 26.18
CA LEU A 126 2.47 -12.14 26.48
C LEU A 126 2.21 -13.05 25.27
N GLY A 127 1.86 -12.47 24.11
CA GLY A 127 1.50 -13.24 22.91
C GLY A 127 0.23 -14.10 23.06
N LEU A 128 -0.67 -13.70 23.96
CA LEU A 128 -1.87 -14.45 24.30
C LEU A 128 -3.02 -14.08 23.37
N PHE A 129 -3.19 -14.87 22.32
CA PHE A 129 -4.31 -14.76 21.37
C PHE A 129 -5.36 -15.83 21.67
N THR A 130 -6.65 -15.44 21.61
CA THR A 130 -7.77 -16.38 21.80
C THR A 130 -7.89 -17.35 20.62
N LEU A 131 -8.75 -18.36 20.77
CA LEU A 131 -9.02 -19.31 19.70
C LEU A 131 -9.69 -18.61 18.50
N GLU A 132 -10.62 -17.68 18.77
CA GLU A 132 -11.32 -16.88 17.76
C GLU A 132 -10.34 -15.99 16.98
N GLU A 133 -9.39 -15.34 17.67
CA GLU A 133 -8.36 -14.51 17.03
C GLU A 133 -7.44 -15.34 16.12
N LYS A 134 -7.06 -16.55 16.56
CA LYS A 134 -6.27 -17.48 15.74
C LYS A 134 -7.08 -17.99 14.55
N GLN A 135 -8.38 -18.25 14.72
CA GLN A 135 -9.25 -18.63 13.62
C GLN A 135 -9.41 -17.49 12.61
N GLU A 136 -9.61 -16.24 13.07
CA GLU A 136 -9.69 -15.06 12.20
C GLU A 136 -8.39 -14.92 11.37
N ALA A 137 -7.22 -15.10 11.99
CA ALA A 137 -5.94 -15.09 11.31
C ALA A 137 -5.79 -16.22 10.28
N TYR A 138 -6.28 -17.42 10.60
CA TYR A 138 -6.26 -18.56 9.69
C TYR A 138 -7.20 -18.35 8.49
N GLU A 139 -8.39 -17.78 8.70
CA GLU A 139 -9.28 -17.40 7.59
C GLU A 139 -8.66 -16.32 6.68
N ALA A 140 -7.93 -15.36 7.25
CA ALA A 140 -7.19 -14.39 6.44
C ALA A 140 -6.12 -15.07 5.58
N LEU A 141 -5.44 -16.11 6.09
CA LEU A 141 -4.48 -16.91 5.31
C LEU A 141 -5.16 -17.68 4.17
N LYS A 142 -6.38 -18.18 4.36
CA LYS A 142 -7.18 -18.81 3.29
C LYS A 142 -7.55 -17.82 2.19
N VAL A 143 -7.95 -16.59 2.55
CA VAL A 143 -8.30 -15.54 1.57
C VAL A 143 -7.13 -15.27 0.62
N ILE A 144 -5.89 -15.36 1.11
CA ILE A 144 -4.67 -15.12 0.34
C ILE A 144 -3.99 -16.41 -0.17
N GLY A 145 -4.61 -17.61 0.08
CA GLY A 145 -4.21 -18.90 -0.48
C GLY A 145 -2.87 -19.44 0.03
N ILE A 146 -2.56 -19.25 1.32
CA ILE A 146 -1.34 -19.80 1.97
C ILE A 146 -1.60 -20.39 3.36
N GLU A 147 -2.81 -20.85 3.64
CA GLU A 147 -3.18 -21.45 4.93
C GLU A 147 -2.35 -22.69 5.27
N ASN A 148 -1.92 -23.45 4.25
CA ASN A 148 -1.03 -24.60 4.39
C ASN A 148 0.35 -24.24 4.95
N LEU A 149 0.75 -22.97 4.88
CA LEU A 149 2.03 -22.45 5.36
C LEU A 149 1.93 -21.83 6.77
N ALA A 150 0.76 -21.86 7.41
CA ALA A 150 0.46 -21.16 8.67
C ALA A 150 1.50 -21.41 9.79
N TYR A 151 2.03 -22.62 9.88
CA TYR A 151 3.00 -23.01 10.91
C TYR A 151 4.46 -22.99 10.44
N GLN A 152 4.74 -22.67 9.18
CA GLN A 152 6.10 -22.49 8.67
C GLN A 152 6.71 -21.18 9.16
N ARG A 153 8.04 -21.14 9.29
CA ARG A 153 8.77 -19.91 9.62
C ARG A 153 8.70 -18.94 8.47
N ALA A 154 8.46 -17.65 8.76
CA ALA A 154 8.37 -16.62 7.73
C ALA A 154 9.67 -16.47 6.90
N SER A 155 10.84 -16.78 7.49
CA SER A 155 12.14 -16.75 6.79
C SER A 155 12.30 -17.83 5.71
N THR A 156 11.46 -18.87 5.69
CA THR A 156 11.54 -19.95 4.69
C THR A 156 10.61 -19.72 3.49
N LEU A 157 9.84 -18.65 3.52
CA LEU A 157 8.87 -18.30 2.48
C LEU A 157 9.55 -17.61 1.29
N SER A 158 9.01 -17.83 0.07
CA SER A 158 9.35 -17.01 -1.10
C SER A 158 8.92 -15.54 -0.89
N GLY A 159 9.50 -14.61 -1.67
CA GLY A 159 9.12 -13.20 -1.61
C GLY A 159 7.62 -12.96 -1.81
N GLY A 160 7.01 -13.62 -2.80
CA GLY A 160 5.58 -13.53 -3.05
C GLY A 160 4.73 -14.10 -1.90
N GLN A 161 5.17 -15.18 -1.25
CA GLN A 161 4.51 -15.71 -0.05
C GLN A 161 4.63 -14.74 1.12
N GLN A 162 5.81 -14.14 1.35
CA GLN A 162 6.02 -13.13 2.40
C GLN A 162 5.12 -11.91 2.18
N GLN A 163 4.98 -11.46 0.93
CA GLN A 163 4.10 -10.34 0.60
C GLN A 163 2.63 -10.66 0.87
N ARG A 164 2.20 -11.88 0.54
CA ARG A 164 0.85 -12.35 0.89
C ARG A 164 0.62 -12.34 2.40
N VAL A 165 1.59 -12.76 3.21
CA VAL A 165 1.50 -12.64 4.69
C VAL A 165 1.33 -11.19 5.13
N ALA A 166 2.04 -10.23 4.51
CA ALA A 166 1.88 -8.81 4.81
C ALA A 166 0.45 -8.29 4.47
N ILE A 167 -0.15 -8.80 3.40
CA ILE A 167 -1.56 -8.52 3.06
C ILE A 167 -2.50 -9.09 4.12
N ALA A 168 -2.30 -10.36 4.55
CA ALA A 168 -3.13 -10.96 5.59
C ALA A 168 -3.07 -10.19 6.92
N ARG A 169 -1.93 -9.59 7.27
CA ARG A 169 -1.85 -8.67 8.43
C ARG A 169 -2.80 -7.49 8.31
N CYS A 170 -2.91 -6.88 7.12
CA CYS A 170 -3.85 -5.78 6.90
C CYS A 170 -5.33 -6.23 7.03
N LEU A 171 -5.65 -7.46 6.61
CA LEU A 171 -7.00 -8.03 6.74
C LEU A 171 -7.38 -8.22 8.22
N VAL A 172 -6.54 -8.88 9.02
CA VAL A 172 -6.83 -9.10 10.44
C VAL A 172 -6.76 -7.82 11.27
N GLN A 173 -6.02 -6.81 10.80
CA GLN A 173 -6.04 -5.46 11.36
C GLN A 173 -7.40 -4.79 11.16
N LYS A 174 -8.22 -5.26 10.19
CA LYS A 174 -9.47 -4.62 9.71
C LYS A 174 -9.21 -3.21 9.19
N ALA A 175 -8.11 -3.07 8.45
CA ALA A 175 -7.72 -1.81 7.85
C ALA A 175 -8.82 -1.29 6.92
N LYS A 176 -9.11 0.01 6.99
CA LYS A 176 -10.09 0.72 6.14
C LYS A 176 -9.47 1.21 4.84
N ILE A 177 -8.16 1.40 4.86
CA ILE A 177 -7.33 1.75 3.71
C ILE A 177 -6.03 0.95 3.76
N ILE A 178 -5.58 0.46 2.61
CA ILE A 178 -4.29 -0.22 2.43
C ILE A 178 -3.38 0.69 1.60
N LEU A 179 -2.22 1.00 2.16
CA LEU A 179 -1.12 1.70 1.51
C LEU A 179 -0.05 0.67 1.16
N ALA A 180 0.18 0.42 -0.12
CA ALA A 180 1.16 -0.57 -0.58
C ALA A 180 2.34 0.13 -1.26
N ASP A 181 3.50 0.09 -0.62
CA ASP A 181 4.73 0.71 -1.12
C ASP A 181 5.55 -0.30 -1.92
N GLU A 182 5.44 -0.23 -3.25
CA GLU A 182 6.12 -1.09 -4.22
C GLU A 182 5.96 -2.60 -3.92
N PRO A 183 4.73 -3.10 -3.75
CA PRO A 183 4.49 -4.44 -3.20
C PRO A 183 4.96 -5.59 -4.11
N ILE A 184 5.32 -5.30 -5.36
CA ILE A 184 5.72 -6.30 -6.36
C ILE A 184 7.13 -6.09 -6.92
N ALA A 185 7.88 -5.07 -6.46
CA ALA A 185 9.16 -4.67 -7.07
C ALA A 185 10.25 -5.75 -7.05
N SER A 186 10.22 -6.65 -6.08
CA SER A 186 11.25 -7.70 -5.90
C SER A 186 10.71 -9.11 -6.16
N LEU A 187 9.58 -9.23 -6.87
CA LEU A 187 8.89 -10.49 -7.12
C LEU A 187 9.07 -10.93 -8.57
N ASP A 188 9.06 -12.25 -8.77
CA ASP A 188 8.91 -12.83 -10.10
C ASP A 188 7.53 -12.45 -10.70
N PRO A 189 7.37 -12.51 -12.04
CA PRO A 189 6.15 -12.06 -12.72
C PRO A 189 4.87 -12.76 -12.26
N GLU A 190 4.92 -14.05 -11.93
CA GLU A 190 3.77 -14.83 -11.46
C GLU A 190 3.35 -14.41 -10.05
N SER A 191 4.34 -14.31 -9.14
CA SER A 191 4.12 -13.81 -7.78
C SER A 191 3.59 -12.38 -7.77
N ALA A 192 4.12 -11.50 -8.63
CA ALA A 192 3.65 -10.12 -8.78
C ALA A 192 2.17 -10.06 -9.21
N ARG A 193 1.79 -10.87 -10.21
CA ARG A 193 0.41 -11.00 -10.66
C ARG A 193 -0.50 -11.47 -9.54
N THR A 194 -0.13 -12.54 -8.85
CA THR A 194 -0.90 -13.09 -7.72
C THR A 194 -1.12 -12.05 -6.61
N VAL A 195 -0.10 -11.28 -6.24
CA VAL A 195 -0.20 -10.22 -5.22
C VAL A 195 -1.18 -9.13 -5.65
N MET A 196 -1.11 -8.68 -6.91
CA MET A 196 -2.03 -7.65 -7.42
C MET A 196 -3.47 -8.16 -7.55
N GLU A 197 -3.66 -9.41 -7.95
CA GLU A 197 -4.98 -10.06 -7.99
C GLU A 197 -5.61 -10.15 -6.60
N ILE A 198 -4.83 -10.48 -5.58
CA ILE A 198 -5.28 -10.50 -4.19
C ILE A 198 -5.69 -9.11 -3.72
N LEU A 199 -4.88 -8.07 -3.98
CA LEU A 199 -5.21 -6.68 -3.62
C LEU A 199 -6.49 -6.20 -4.33
N ALA A 200 -6.62 -6.48 -5.63
CA ALA A 200 -7.82 -6.14 -6.39
C ALA A 200 -9.05 -6.91 -5.90
N LYS A 201 -8.90 -8.19 -5.55
CA LYS A 201 -9.98 -8.99 -4.95
C LYS A 201 -10.41 -8.42 -3.61
N ILE A 202 -9.48 -8.11 -2.71
CA ILE A 202 -9.77 -7.50 -1.41
C ILE A 202 -10.50 -6.17 -1.56
N ASN A 203 -10.06 -5.33 -2.50
CA ASN A 203 -10.74 -4.07 -2.81
C ASN A 203 -12.20 -4.33 -3.25
N ARG A 204 -12.43 -5.23 -4.20
CA ARG A 204 -13.80 -5.54 -4.71
C ARG A 204 -14.70 -6.20 -3.66
N ASP A 205 -14.19 -7.22 -2.96
CA ASP A 205 -15.01 -8.08 -2.10
C ASP A 205 -15.29 -7.42 -0.74
N HIS A 206 -14.37 -6.58 -0.27
CA HIS A 206 -14.47 -5.92 1.04
C HIS A 206 -14.62 -4.39 0.95
N GLY A 207 -14.53 -3.81 -0.22
CA GLY A 207 -14.61 -2.36 -0.43
C GLY A 207 -13.44 -1.57 0.15
N ILE A 208 -12.36 -2.22 0.62
CA ILE A 208 -11.21 -1.55 1.24
C ILE A 208 -10.55 -0.60 0.23
N THR A 209 -10.31 0.65 0.61
CA THR A 209 -9.57 1.60 -0.21
C THR A 209 -8.12 1.13 -0.38
N VAL A 210 -7.58 1.17 -1.60
CA VAL A 210 -6.20 0.74 -1.87
C VAL A 210 -5.45 1.83 -2.63
N LEU A 211 -4.32 2.28 -2.08
CA LEU A 211 -3.37 3.14 -2.78
C LEU A 211 -2.05 2.36 -2.91
N VAL A 212 -1.71 1.97 -4.14
CA VAL A 212 -0.54 1.13 -4.42
C VAL A 212 0.47 1.87 -5.27
N SER A 213 1.71 2.00 -4.78
CA SER A 213 2.80 2.54 -5.58
C SER A 213 3.38 1.46 -6.50
N LEU A 214 3.52 1.80 -7.77
CA LEU A 214 4.00 0.90 -8.82
C LEU A 214 5.04 1.60 -9.70
N HIS A 215 6.03 0.84 -10.18
CA HIS A 215 6.93 1.26 -11.26
C HIS A 215 6.41 0.78 -12.61
N GLN A 216 5.80 -0.39 -12.66
CA GLN A 216 5.33 -1.05 -13.87
C GLN A 216 3.93 -0.57 -14.24
N VAL A 217 3.82 0.25 -15.27
CA VAL A 217 2.57 0.86 -15.75
C VAL A 217 1.53 -0.17 -16.18
N GLN A 218 1.98 -1.31 -16.72
CA GLN A 218 1.11 -2.44 -17.11
C GLN A 218 0.26 -2.98 -15.95
N PHE A 219 0.82 -3.08 -14.74
CA PHE A 219 0.07 -3.46 -13.55
C PHE A 219 -0.92 -2.37 -13.12
N ALA A 220 -0.55 -1.10 -13.23
CA ALA A 220 -1.45 0.01 -12.96
C ALA A 220 -2.68 -0.05 -13.88
N ARG A 221 -2.48 -0.17 -15.19
CA ARG A 221 -3.56 -0.28 -16.18
C ARG A 221 -4.45 -1.51 -15.97
N ARG A 222 -3.85 -2.64 -15.61
CA ARG A 222 -4.59 -3.90 -15.49
C ARG A 222 -5.45 -3.98 -14.24
N TYR A 223 -4.97 -3.43 -13.10
CA TYR A 223 -5.58 -3.67 -11.80
C TYR A 223 -6.20 -2.43 -11.14
N CYS A 224 -5.78 -1.24 -11.54
CA CYS A 224 -6.23 0.00 -10.93
C CYS A 224 -7.03 0.83 -11.94
N PRO A 225 -8.32 1.12 -11.69
CA PRO A 225 -9.13 1.95 -12.60
C PRO A 225 -8.60 3.38 -12.76
N ARG A 226 -7.93 3.90 -11.72
CA ARG A 226 -7.38 5.27 -11.70
C ARG A 226 -5.91 5.25 -11.35
N THR A 227 -5.17 6.14 -11.98
CA THR A 227 -3.74 6.36 -11.75
C THR A 227 -3.47 7.81 -11.41
N ILE A 228 -2.68 8.00 -10.36
CA ILE A 228 -2.08 9.29 -9.99
C ILE A 228 -0.58 9.19 -10.28
N ALA A 229 -0.03 10.17 -11.01
CA ALA A 229 1.38 10.18 -11.36
C ALA A 229 2.12 11.33 -10.70
N LEU A 230 3.24 10.99 -10.04
CA LEU A 230 4.11 11.93 -9.36
C LEU A 230 5.42 12.15 -10.13
N ARG A 231 5.79 13.43 -10.26
CA ARG A 231 7.11 13.85 -10.72
C ARG A 231 7.64 14.97 -9.84
N LEU A 232 8.87 14.83 -9.34
CA LEU A 232 9.52 15.80 -8.46
C LEU A 232 8.63 16.26 -7.28
N GLY A 233 7.91 15.32 -6.69
CA GLY A 233 7.03 15.56 -5.56
C GLY A 233 5.70 16.25 -5.88
N ALA A 234 5.38 16.50 -7.14
CA ALA A 234 4.11 17.07 -7.56
C ALA A 234 3.26 16.07 -8.34
N VAL A 235 1.94 16.15 -8.23
CA VAL A 235 0.99 15.39 -9.06
C VAL A 235 0.95 16.04 -10.44
N ILE A 236 1.25 15.26 -11.49
CA ILE A 236 1.23 15.75 -12.88
C ILE A 236 0.19 15.04 -13.74
N TYR A 237 -0.40 13.97 -13.23
CA TYR A 237 -1.52 13.26 -13.83
C TYR A 237 -2.41 12.68 -12.73
N ASP A 238 -3.70 12.77 -12.93
CA ASP A 238 -4.72 12.16 -12.09
C ASP A 238 -5.93 11.84 -12.96
N GLY A 239 -6.16 10.57 -13.27
CA GLY A 239 -7.21 10.17 -14.21
C GLY A 239 -7.31 8.68 -14.41
N SER A 240 -8.11 8.26 -15.41
CA SER A 240 -8.27 6.84 -15.77
C SER A 240 -6.93 6.20 -16.13
N SER A 241 -6.68 4.99 -15.66
CA SER A 241 -5.47 4.25 -16.02
C SER A 241 -5.43 3.87 -17.51
N GLU A 242 -6.59 3.77 -18.16
CA GLU A 242 -6.70 3.50 -19.59
C GLU A 242 -6.23 4.69 -20.45
N ASP A 243 -6.44 5.92 -19.94
CA ASP A 243 -6.08 7.17 -20.64
C ASP A 243 -4.59 7.55 -20.53
N LEU A 244 -3.78 6.72 -19.87
CA LEU A 244 -2.32 6.92 -19.82
C LEU A 244 -1.72 6.74 -21.21
N THR A 245 -1.47 7.85 -21.91
CA THR A 245 -0.84 7.82 -23.24
C THR A 245 0.67 7.62 -23.16
N PRO A 246 1.34 7.16 -24.25
CA PRO A 246 2.80 7.16 -24.35
C PRO A 246 3.42 8.56 -24.09
N GLN A 247 2.69 9.64 -24.42
CA GLN A 247 3.13 10.99 -24.16
C GLN A 247 3.13 11.33 -22.67
N HIS A 248 2.11 10.89 -21.91
CA HIS A 248 2.09 10.99 -20.45
C HIS A 248 3.29 10.26 -19.84
N LEU A 249 3.58 9.05 -20.33
CA LEU A 249 4.71 8.25 -19.85
C LEU A 249 6.06 8.89 -20.16
N ARG A 250 6.23 9.49 -21.36
CA ARG A 250 7.43 10.26 -21.69
C ARG A 250 7.63 11.45 -20.76
N THR A 251 6.55 12.15 -20.40
CA THR A 251 6.62 13.27 -19.45
C THR A 251 7.00 12.79 -18.06
N LEU A 252 6.51 11.61 -17.63
CA LEU A 252 6.76 11.02 -16.30
C LEU A 252 8.18 10.50 -16.14
N TYR A 253 8.66 9.75 -17.11
CA TYR A 253 9.88 8.94 -17.02
C TYR A 253 11.05 9.50 -17.87
N GLY A 254 10.81 10.51 -18.72
CA GLY A 254 11.83 11.07 -19.59
C GLY A 254 12.37 10.05 -20.60
N ALA A 255 13.71 10.01 -20.80
CA ALA A 255 14.36 9.10 -21.73
C ALA A 255 14.28 7.60 -21.34
N SER A 256 13.94 7.29 -20.08
CA SER A 256 13.79 5.90 -19.60
C SER A 256 12.45 5.25 -20.02
N VAL A 257 11.66 5.91 -20.86
CA VAL A 257 10.36 5.40 -21.34
C VAL A 257 10.51 4.22 -22.28
N GLU A 258 11.58 4.16 -23.08
CA GLU A 258 11.77 3.08 -24.05
C GLU A 258 11.84 1.71 -23.37
N GLU A 259 12.54 1.59 -22.25
CA GLU A 259 12.59 0.35 -21.46
C GLU A 259 11.23 -0.06 -20.86
N LEU A 260 10.33 0.92 -20.65
CA LEU A 260 8.99 0.68 -20.10
C LEU A 260 7.97 0.32 -21.20
N LEU A 261 8.18 0.80 -22.43
CA LEU A 261 7.33 0.53 -23.59
C LEU A 261 7.69 -0.83 -24.24
N ASP A 262 8.96 -1.19 -24.30
CA ASP A 262 9.42 -2.49 -24.81
C ASP A 262 8.87 -3.66 -23.96
N GLY A 263 8.67 -3.46 -22.66
CA GLY A 263 7.97 -4.43 -21.81
C GLY A 263 6.46 -4.52 -22.06
N THR A 264 5.86 -3.57 -22.78
CA THR A 264 4.42 -3.55 -23.07
C THR A 264 4.06 -4.34 -24.33
N GLU A 265 4.95 -4.43 -25.31
CA GLU A 265 4.71 -5.17 -26.56
C GLU A 265 4.80 -6.70 -26.39
N ALA A 266 5.45 -7.19 -25.34
CA ALA A 266 5.63 -8.62 -25.09
C ALA A 266 4.41 -9.33 -24.49
N VAL A 267 3.34 -8.61 -24.10
CA VAL A 267 2.17 -9.19 -23.40
C VAL A 267 0.93 -9.32 -24.29
N ASP A 268 0.88 -8.66 -25.45
CA ASP A 268 -0.29 -8.70 -26.34
C ASP A 268 -0.34 -9.94 -27.28
N PHE A 269 0.63 -10.85 -27.22
CA PHE A 269 0.72 -12.02 -28.12
C PHE A 269 0.27 -13.37 -27.51
N VAL A 270 -0.42 -13.39 -26.36
CA VAL A 270 -1.02 -14.63 -25.82
C VAL A 270 -2.50 -14.42 -25.53
N SER A 271 -3.26 -14.16 -26.56
CA SER A 271 -4.72 -14.36 -26.59
C SER A 271 -5.08 -14.90 -27.99
N GLY A 272 -4.93 -16.20 -28.12
CA GLY A 272 -5.40 -16.99 -29.19
C GLY A 272 -6.01 -18.26 -28.62
#